data_188aceae09a064c95abc2697c8458025
#
_entry.id   188aceae09a064c95abc2697c8458025
#
_cell.length_a   1.000
_cell.length_b   1.000
_cell.length_c   1.000
_cell.angle_alpha   90.00
_cell.angle_beta   90.00
_cell.angle_gamma   90.00
#
_symmetry.space_group_name_H-M   'P 1'
#
loop_
_entity.id
_entity.type
_entity.pdbx_description
1 polymer ?
#
loop_
_entity_poly.entity_id
_entity_poly.type
_entity_poly.pdbx_seq_one_letter_code
_entity_poly.pdbx_strand_id
1 'polypeptide(L)'
;MNLTIGPTPATVPALLGVPIEFILFAAMLVGVALFHRHTLRVALIGLAAVVGYKFFVTGFKAGPSFDGLVAHMHQEWVMLMNLFLLLVGFALLSRHFEKSRIPAVLPRILPHDWKGAFCLLVIVFVLSSFLDNIAAALVGGAMAHTLFRAKVHIGYLAAIVAASNAGGSGSVLGDTTTTMMWVDGVQPLDVFRAYTGASVAILVCGVPAAIQQQRYSPILKHEHKYVQVDLPRVGVVVFILAAAIATNVMINLRSPGLSHSFPFIGASVACAVLMSVVVRRPDWEIVPAAMKGSIFLLSLVLCATFMPVERLPGASWQTALGLGFVSAVFDNIPLTALALKQGGYDWGVLAYAVGFGGSMIWFGSSAGVALSNTYPESKSVILWLKHGWHVTVAYVVGFGALLFIAGWYPNAPHKGEIGVSWSVSTGR
;
A
#
# COMPACT_ATOMS: atom_id res chain seq x y z
N MET A 1 22.38 -31.61 38.76
CA MET A 1 22.51 -30.83 37.50
C MET A 1 21.41 -31.32 36.59
N ASN A 2 20.18 -30.84 36.78
CA ASN A 2 19.02 -31.22 35.96
C ASN A 2 18.95 -30.27 34.77
N LEU A 3 19.38 -30.80 33.62
CA LEU A 3 19.13 -30.17 32.32
C LEU A 3 17.62 -30.31 32.05
N THR A 4 16.86 -29.25 32.30
CA THR A 4 15.51 -29.12 31.76
C THR A 4 15.64 -28.95 30.25
N ILE A 5 15.42 -30.02 29.51
CA ILE A 5 15.24 -30.03 28.07
C ILE A 5 13.98 -29.19 27.83
N GLY A 6 14.15 -27.98 27.35
CA GLY A 6 13.04 -27.14 26.85
C GLY A 6 12.28 -27.93 25.76
N PRO A 7 10.98 -27.68 25.57
CA PRO A 7 10.19 -28.40 24.59
C PRO A 7 10.87 -28.28 23.22
N THR A 8 11.20 -29.43 22.64
CA THR A 8 11.66 -29.55 21.24
C THR A 8 10.69 -28.74 20.34
N PRO A 9 11.19 -27.85 19.47
CA PRO A 9 10.32 -27.13 18.56
C PRO A 9 9.53 -28.15 17.75
N ALA A 10 8.21 -28.15 17.91
CA ALA A 10 7.32 -29.01 17.15
C ALA A 10 7.68 -28.86 15.67
N THR A 11 7.96 -29.99 15.00
CA THR A 11 8.28 -30.00 13.57
C THR A 11 7.05 -29.51 12.83
N VAL A 12 7.09 -28.25 12.38
CA VAL A 12 6.01 -27.69 11.57
C VAL A 12 5.93 -28.49 10.27
N PRO A 13 4.77 -29.06 9.93
CA PRO A 13 4.61 -29.81 8.69
C PRO A 13 5.03 -28.95 7.49
N ALA A 14 5.96 -29.48 6.69
CA ALA A 14 6.51 -28.77 5.54
C ALA A 14 6.46 -29.69 4.31
N LEU A 15 6.11 -29.11 3.16
CA LEU A 15 6.18 -29.77 1.87
C LEU A 15 7.38 -29.18 1.11
N LEU A 16 8.31 -30.04 0.71
CA LEU A 16 9.57 -29.60 0.05
C LEU A 16 10.37 -28.54 0.84
N GLY A 17 10.32 -28.62 2.18
CA GLY A 17 11.00 -27.66 3.06
C GLY A 17 10.23 -26.32 3.30
N VAL A 18 9.10 -26.11 2.63
CA VAL A 18 8.25 -24.91 2.80
C VAL A 18 7.12 -25.25 3.79
N PRO A 19 6.91 -24.47 4.86
CA PRO A 19 5.76 -24.63 5.75
C PRO A 19 4.43 -24.59 4.99
N ILE A 20 3.50 -25.46 5.35
CA ILE A 20 2.21 -25.57 4.67
C ILE A 20 1.41 -24.26 4.75
N GLU A 21 1.57 -23.49 5.83
CA GLU A 21 0.96 -22.16 5.99
C GLU A 21 1.32 -21.24 4.83
N PHE A 22 2.60 -21.19 4.42
CA PHE A 22 3.02 -20.37 3.28
C PHE A 22 2.45 -20.88 1.95
N ILE A 23 2.28 -22.20 1.80
CA ILE A 23 1.67 -22.77 0.60
C ILE A 23 0.19 -22.37 0.51
N LEU A 24 -0.54 -22.44 1.62
CA LEU A 24 -1.95 -22.01 1.70
C LEU A 24 -2.07 -20.51 1.45
N PHE A 25 -1.18 -19.72 2.03
CA PHE A 25 -1.14 -18.28 1.82
C PHE A 25 -0.82 -17.92 0.36
N ALA A 26 0.20 -18.55 -0.23
CA ALA A 26 0.54 -18.36 -1.64
C ALA A 26 -0.62 -18.79 -2.57
N ALA A 27 -1.27 -19.91 -2.28
CA ALA A 27 -2.45 -20.36 -3.03
C ALA A 27 -3.60 -19.36 -2.95
N MET A 28 -3.83 -18.74 -1.78
CA MET A 28 -4.81 -17.66 -1.62
C MET A 28 -4.42 -16.45 -2.48
N LEU A 29 -3.16 -16.00 -2.47
CA LEU A 29 -2.69 -14.87 -3.26
C LEU A 29 -2.81 -15.14 -4.77
N VAL A 30 -2.42 -16.34 -5.22
CA VAL A 30 -2.62 -16.79 -6.61
C VAL A 30 -4.11 -16.82 -6.95
N GLY A 31 -4.95 -17.33 -6.06
CA GLY A 31 -6.39 -17.34 -6.22
C GLY A 31 -6.96 -15.91 -6.39
N VAL A 32 -6.51 -14.95 -5.58
CA VAL A 32 -6.91 -13.53 -5.71
C VAL A 32 -6.48 -12.97 -7.06
N ALA A 33 -5.25 -13.25 -7.51
CA ALA A 33 -4.75 -12.79 -8.80
C ALA A 33 -5.52 -13.40 -9.99
N LEU A 34 -5.90 -14.67 -9.91
CA LEU A 34 -6.66 -15.36 -10.98
C LEU A 34 -8.14 -15.00 -10.97
N PHE A 35 -8.76 -14.90 -9.79
CA PHE A 35 -10.20 -14.66 -9.63
C PHE A 35 -10.52 -13.23 -9.19
N HIS A 36 -9.91 -12.24 -9.85
CA HIS A 36 -10.03 -10.82 -9.50
C HIS A 36 -11.45 -10.25 -9.45
N ARG A 37 -12.47 -10.94 -10.01
CA ARG A 37 -13.89 -10.60 -9.84
C ARG A 37 -14.47 -11.03 -8.49
N HIS A 38 -13.82 -11.95 -7.79
CA HIS A 38 -14.27 -12.55 -6.55
C HIS A 38 -13.23 -12.47 -5.42
N THR A 39 -12.37 -11.46 -5.45
CA THR A 39 -11.23 -11.30 -4.55
C THR A 39 -11.59 -11.46 -3.07
N LEU A 40 -12.68 -10.83 -2.61
CA LEU A 40 -13.14 -10.95 -1.24
C LEU A 40 -13.51 -12.40 -0.87
N ARG A 41 -14.21 -13.12 -1.75
CA ARG A 41 -14.58 -14.53 -1.47
C ARG A 41 -13.36 -15.42 -1.38
N VAL A 42 -12.41 -15.24 -2.31
CA VAL A 42 -11.16 -16.00 -2.34
C VAL A 42 -10.33 -15.73 -1.08
N ALA A 43 -10.20 -14.47 -0.68
CA ALA A 43 -9.47 -14.08 0.52
C ALA A 43 -10.10 -14.66 1.80
N LEU A 44 -11.43 -14.61 1.92
CA LEU A 44 -12.14 -15.21 3.07
C LEU A 44 -12.01 -16.74 3.12
N ILE A 45 -12.08 -17.42 1.98
CA ILE A 45 -11.87 -18.88 1.89
C ILE A 45 -10.41 -19.22 2.25
N GLY A 46 -9.44 -18.46 1.73
CA GLY A 46 -8.03 -18.66 2.05
C GLY A 46 -7.74 -18.42 3.52
N LEU A 47 -8.29 -17.35 4.10
CA LEU A 47 -8.18 -17.08 5.53
C LEU A 47 -8.80 -18.21 6.36
N ALA A 48 -9.99 -18.69 6.00
CA ALA A 48 -10.63 -19.81 6.68
C ALA A 48 -9.78 -21.11 6.58
N ALA A 49 -9.15 -21.36 5.44
CA ALA A 49 -8.25 -22.50 5.26
C ALA A 49 -7.01 -22.40 6.16
N VAL A 50 -6.36 -21.21 6.23
CA VAL A 50 -5.19 -20.99 7.11
C VAL A 50 -5.57 -21.09 8.58
N VAL A 51 -6.68 -20.46 9.00
CA VAL A 51 -7.18 -20.55 10.39
C VAL A 51 -7.53 -21.98 10.74
N GLY A 52 -8.24 -22.69 9.86
CA GLY A 52 -8.58 -24.11 10.06
C GLY A 52 -7.33 -24.99 10.17
N TYR A 53 -6.35 -24.78 9.30
CA TYR A 53 -5.08 -25.52 9.38
C TYR A 53 -4.36 -25.25 10.72
N LYS A 54 -4.30 -24.00 11.15
CA LYS A 54 -3.72 -23.65 12.46
C LYS A 54 -4.52 -24.24 13.61
N PHE A 55 -5.82 -24.21 13.53
CA PHE A 55 -6.68 -24.74 14.59
C PHE A 55 -6.52 -26.25 14.79
N PHE A 56 -6.41 -27.02 13.71
CA PHE A 56 -6.40 -28.49 13.79
C PHE A 56 -4.98 -29.10 13.75
N VAL A 57 -3.96 -28.39 13.25
CA VAL A 57 -2.66 -29.00 12.95
C VAL A 57 -1.50 -28.35 13.70
N THR A 58 -1.30 -27.02 13.59
CA THR A 58 -0.08 -26.39 14.11
C THR A 58 -0.26 -25.56 15.38
N GLY A 59 -1.48 -25.14 15.69
CA GLY A 59 -1.76 -24.23 16.79
C GLY A 59 -1.39 -22.77 16.46
N PHE A 60 -1.72 -21.87 17.38
CA PHE A 60 -1.39 -20.45 17.32
C PHE A 60 -0.19 -20.15 18.24
N LYS A 61 0.56 -19.07 18.01
CA LYS A 61 1.69 -18.68 18.88
C LYS A 61 1.28 -18.50 20.36
N ALA A 62 0.06 -17.98 20.58
CA ALA A 62 -0.48 -17.71 21.91
C ALA A 62 -1.10 -18.95 22.58
N GLY A 63 -1.12 -20.13 21.92
CA GLY A 63 -1.65 -21.37 22.45
C GLY A 63 -2.42 -22.20 21.40
N PRO A 64 -2.81 -23.43 21.75
CA PRO A 64 -3.60 -24.28 20.87
C PRO A 64 -5.09 -23.88 20.85
N SER A 65 -5.80 -24.35 19.85
CA SER A 65 -7.26 -24.28 19.76
C SER A 65 -7.86 -22.86 19.80
N PHE A 66 -9.04 -22.76 20.37
CA PHE A 66 -9.83 -21.52 20.38
C PHE A 66 -9.19 -20.42 21.22
N ASP A 67 -8.61 -20.74 22.37
CA ASP A 67 -7.95 -19.77 23.25
C ASP A 67 -6.75 -19.10 22.56
N GLY A 68 -5.99 -19.86 21.80
CA GLY A 68 -4.88 -19.32 21.00
C GLY A 68 -5.37 -18.37 19.89
N LEU A 69 -6.48 -18.69 19.24
CA LEU A 69 -7.11 -17.81 18.25
C LEU A 69 -7.60 -16.52 18.89
N VAL A 70 -8.33 -16.61 20.01
CA VAL A 70 -8.85 -15.42 20.73
C VAL A 70 -7.70 -14.54 21.20
N ALA A 71 -6.67 -15.12 21.79
CA ALA A 71 -5.49 -14.37 22.23
C ALA A 71 -4.79 -13.67 21.06
N HIS A 72 -4.63 -14.35 19.90
CA HIS A 72 -4.07 -13.72 18.71
C HIS A 72 -4.94 -12.57 18.20
N MET A 73 -6.25 -12.76 18.10
CA MET A 73 -7.19 -11.71 17.71
C MET A 73 -7.16 -10.51 18.67
N HIS A 74 -7.00 -10.76 19.98
CA HIS A 74 -6.86 -9.72 20.99
C HIS A 74 -5.55 -8.91 20.83
N GLN A 75 -4.50 -9.50 20.28
CA GLN A 75 -3.25 -8.78 19.98
C GLN A 75 -3.39 -7.93 18.71
N GLU A 76 -4.11 -8.39 17.70
CA GLU A 76 -4.16 -7.76 16.38
C GLU A 76 -5.35 -6.79 16.19
N TRP A 77 -6.37 -6.82 17.07
CA TRP A 77 -7.64 -6.10 16.84
C TRP A 77 -7.46 -4.58 16.68
N VAL A 78 -6.54 -3.96 17.44
CA VAL A 78 -6.31 -2.50 17.38
C VAL A 78 -5.75 -2.11 16.03
N MET A 79 -4.76 -2.86 15.53
CA MET A 79 -4.18 -2.63 14.21
C MET A 79 -5.23 -2.83 13.11
N LEU A 80 -5.96 -3.94 13.15
CA LEU A 80 -6.99 -4.25 12.15
C LEU A 80 -8.11 -3.21 12.14
N MET A 81 -8.55 -2.76 13.32
CA MET A 81 -9.62 -1.75 13.41
C MET A 81 -9.12 -0.36 12.99
N ASN A 82 -7.89 0.05 13.35
CA ASN A 82 -7.28 1.26 12.83
C ASN A 82 -7.25 1.24 11.30
N LEU A 83 -6.73 0.15 10.73
CA LEU A 83 -6.62 -0.01 9.28
C LEU A 83 -8.01 0.02 8.61
N PHE A 84 -9.00 -0.66 9.17
CA PHE A 84 -10.37 -0.65 8.66
C PHE A 84 -10.96 0.77 8.60
N LEU A 85 -10.89 1.49 9.71
CA LEU A 85 -11.44 2.84 9.82
C LEU A 85 -10.69 3.83 8.91
N LEU A 86 -9.36 3.70 8.80
CA LEU A 86 -8.55 4.50 7.90
C LEU A 86 -8.90 4.25 6.43
N LEU A 87 -9.00 2.99 6.01
CA LEU A 87 -9.35 2.63 4.62
C LEU A 87 -10.72 3.19 4.22
N VAL A 88 -11.74 3.01 5.07
CA VAL A 88 -13.08 3.54 4.80
C VAL A 88 -13.07 5.07 4.84
N GLY A 89 -12.39 5.67 5.83
CA GLY A 89 -12.28 7.11 5.98
C GLY A 89 -11.54 7.78 4.81
N PHE A 90 -10.45 7.19 4.35
CA PHE A 90 -9.68 7.70 3.21
C PHE A 90 -10.42 7.51 1.87
N ALA A 91 -11.24 6.47 1.72
CA ALA A 91 -12.13 6.37 0.57
C ALA A 91 -13.11 7.56 0.51
N LEU A 92 -13.71 7.92 1.65
CA LEU A 92 -14.60 9.10 1.75
C LEU A 92 -13.84 10.42 1.51
N LEU A 93 -12.62 10.54 2.06
CA LEU A 93 -11.74 11.69 1.82
C LEU A 93 -11.41 11.83 0.33
N SER A 94 -11.00 10.76 -0.32
CA SER A 94 -10.71 10.73 -1.76
C SER A 94 -11.93 11.19 -2.58
N ARG A 95 -13.12 10.77 -2.18
CA ARG A 95 -14.36 11.20 -2.83
C ARG A 95 -14.67 12.69 -2.61
N HIS A 96 -14.35 13.26 -1.43
CA HIS A 96 -14.40 14.69 -1.20
C HIS A 96 -13.44 15.44 -2.12
N PHE A 97 -12.21 14.93 -2.29
CA PHE A 97 -11.22 15.53 -3.19
C PHE A 97 -11.67 15.47 -4.66
N GLU A 98 -12.19 14.35 -5.14
CA GLU A 98 -12.73 14.24 -6.51
C GLU A 98 -13.86 15.26 -6.73
N LYS A 99 -14.82 15.33 -5.80
CA LYS A 99 -15.97 16.25 -5.86
C LYS A 99 -15.58 17.72 -5.65
N SER A 100 -14.37 18.04 -5.19
CA SER A 100 -13.84 19.40 -5.09
C SER A 100 -13.60 20.06 -6.44
N ARG A 101 -13.58 19.29 -7.52
CA ARG A 101 -13.26 19.70 -8.90
C ARG A 101 -11.83 20.21 -9.11
N ILE A 102 -10.93 20.08 -8.13
CA ILE A 102 -9.50 20.34 -8.35
C ILE A 102 -8.96 19.48 -9.51
N PRO A 103 -9.24 18.16 -9.60
CA PRO A 103 -8.77 17.34 -10.71
C PRO A 103 -9.19 17.86 -12.10
N ALA A 104 -10.33 18.52 -12.19
CA ALA A 104 -10.83 19.08 -13.46
C ALA A 104 -10.13 20.39 -13.86
N VAL A 105 -9.47 21.08 -12.93
CA VAL A 105 -8.75 22.33 -13.19
C VAL A 105 -7.29 22.09 -13.53
N LEU A 106 -6.67 21.08 -12.92
CA LEU A 106 -5.24 20.75 -13.09
C LEU A 106 -4.80 20.59 -14.57
N PRO A 107 -5.56 19.94 -15.47
CA PRO A 107 -5.18 19.81 -16.87
C PRO A 107 -4.96 21.14 -17.62
N ARG A 108 -5.53 22.25 -17.12
CA ARG A 108 -5.46 23.56 -17.78
C ARG A 108 -4.08 24.20 -17.75
N ILE A 109 -3.28 23.86 -16.75
CA ILE A 109 -1.94 24.42 -16.54
C ILE A 109 -0.85 23.61 -17.22
N LEU A 110 -1.22 22.50 -17.91
CA LEU A 110 -0.25 21.60 -18.51
C LEU A 110 0.25 22.11 -19.86
N PRO A 111 1.56 21.99 -20.16
CA PRO A 111 2.12 22.19 -21.50
C PRO A 111 1.45 21.29 -22.55
N HIS A 112 1.53 21.67 -23.82
CA HIS A 112 0.86 20.95 -24.91
C HIS A 112 1.76 19.93 -25.64
N ASP A 113 2.94 19.69 -25.08
CA ASP A 113 3.93 18.73 -25.57
C ASP A 113 4.08 17.55 -24.60
N TRP A 114 5.08 16.69 -24.83
CA TRP A 114 5.39 15.57 -23.92
C TRP A 114 5.64 16.00 -22.47
N LYS A 115 6.07 17.26 -22.25
CA LYS A 115 6.26 17.78 -20.89
C LYS A 115 4.92 17.90 -20.15
N GLY A 116 3.84 18.22 -20.84
CA GLY A 116 2.51 18.21 -20.24
C GLY A 116 2.06 16.82 -19.82
N ALA A 117 2.34 15.81 -20.65
CA ALA A 117 2.11 14.43 -20.27
C ALA A 117 2.98 14.01 -19.05
N PHE A 118 4.24 14.43 -19.01
CA PHE A 118 5.11 14.18 -17.85
C PHE A 118 4.63 14.94 -16.59
N CYS A 119 4.25 16.20 -16.72
CA CYS A 119 3.68 16.98 -15.60
C CYS A 119 2.41 16.32 -15.02
N LEU A 120 1.58 15.68 -15.86
CA LEU A 120 0.44 14.92 -15.35
C LEU A 120 0.89 13.76 -14.44
N LEU A 121 1.95 13.03 -14.81
CA LEU A 121 2.51 11.97 -13.97
C LEU A 121 3.06 12.53 -12.65
N VAL A 122 3.73 13.67 -12.68
CA VAL A 122 4.21 14.36 -11.47
C VAL A 122 3.02 14.81 -10.60
N ILE A 123 1.94 15.29 -11.18
CA ILE A 123 0.71 15.63 -10.45
C ILE A 123 0.14 14.38 -9.77
N VAL A 124 0.05 13.24 -10.47
CA VAL A 124 -0.41 11.96 -9.89
C VAL A 124 0.49 11.53 -8.74
N PHE A 125 1.80 11.63 -8.91
CA PHE A 125 2.79 11.36 -7.86
C PHE A 125 2.54 12.23 -6.61
N VAL A 126 2.41 13.54 -6.79
CA VAL A 126 2.15 14.46 -5.67
C VAL A 126 0.79 14.19 -5.02
N LEU A 127 -0.26 13.99 -5.81
CA LEU A 127 -1.59 13.68 -5.30
C LEU A 127 -1.58 12.40 -4.46
N SER A 128 -0.86 11.38 -4.90
CA SER A 128 -0.77 10.11 -4.20
C SER A 128 0.00 10.20 -2.87
N SER A 129 0.74 11.26 -2.65
CA SER A 129 1.36 11.52 -1.33
C SER A 129 0.33 11.90 -0.25
N PHE A 130 -0.87 12.31 -0.65
CA PHE A 130 -1.94 12.77 0.25
C PHE A 130 -3.25 12.01 0.08
N LEU A 131 -3.43 11.36 -1.06
CA LEU A 131 -4.58 10.53 -1.38
C LEU A 131 -4.10 9.08 -1.50
N ASP A 132 -4.99 8.16 -1.21
CA ASP A 132 -4.75 6.74 -1.51
C ASP A 132 -4.34 6.54 -2.98
N ASN A 133 -3.38 5.64 -3.20
CA ASN A 133 -2.80 5.38 -4.52
C ASN A 133 -3.85 4.95 -5.56
N ILE A 134 -4.92 4.26 -5.16
CA ILE A 134 -6.04 3.89 -6.04
C ILE A 134 -6.75 5.14 -6.56
N ALA A 135 -7.07 6.07 -5.65
CA ALA A 135 -7.75 7.31 -6.00
C ALA A 135 -6.86 8.19 -6.90
N ALA A 136 -5.57 8.32 -6.57
CA ALA A 136 -4.62 9.07 -7.38
C ALA A 136 -4.48 8.49 -8.80
N ALA A 137 -4.42 7.17 -8.95
CA ALA A 137 -4.38 6.49 -10.25
C ALA A 137 -5.66 6.73 -11.06
N LEU A 138 -6.84 6.62 -10.43
CA LEU A 138 -8.12 6.86 -11.10
C LEU A 138 -8.27 8.32 -11.54
N VAL A 139 -7.89 9.28 -10.69
CA VAL A 139 -7.85 10.71 -11.03
C VAL A 139 -6.90 10.95 -12.20
N GLY A 140 -5.68 10.39 -12.15
CA GLY A 140 -4.70 10.47 -13.23
C GLY A 140 -5.21 9.87 -14.54
N GLY A 141 -5.88 8.72 -14.47
CA GLY A 141 -6.54 8.09 -15.61
C GLY A 141 -7.65 8.96 -16.20
N ALA A 142 -8.53 9.52 -15.38
CA ALA A 142 -9.59 10.41 -15.83
C ALA A 142 -9.05 11.69 -16.48
N MET A 143 -7.97 12.27 -15.92
CA MET A 143 -7.28 13.41 -16.51
C MET A 143 -6.65 13.05 -17.85
N ALA A 144 -5.97 11.90 -17.93
CA ALA A 144 -5.39 11.38 -19.17
C ALA A 144 -6.47 11.12 -20.25
N HIS A 145 -7.60 10.53 -19.85
CA HIS A 145 -8.75 10.33 -20.76
C HIS A 145 -9.22 11.63 -21.38
N THR A 146 -9.34 12.68 -20.60
CA THR A 146 -9.75 14.00 -21.06
C THR A 146 -8.70 14.65 -21.96
N LEU A 147 -7.42 14.65 -21.53
CA LEU A 147 -6.32 15.30 -22.24
C LEU A 147 -6.02 14.65 -23.59
N PHE A 148 -6.10 13.30 -23.67
CA PHE A 148 -5.74 12.52 -24.86
C PHE A 148 -6.97 12.01 -25.63
N ARG A 149 -8.16 12.56 -25.36
CA ARG A 149 -9.43 12.20 -26.05
C ARG A 149 -9.69 10.69 -26.06
N ALA A 150 -9.63 10.06 -24.87
CA ALA A 150 -9.80 8.63 -24.69
C ALA A 150 -8.71 7.74 -25.36
N LYS A 151 -7.69 8.32 -25.99
CA LYS A 151 -6.59 7.58 -26.60
C LYS A 151 -5.37 7.59 -25.69
N VAL A 152 -5.38 6.70 -24.68
CA VAL A 152 -4.29 6.58 -23.71
C VAL A 152 -3.46 5.34 -24.04
N HIS A 153 -2.15 5.52 -24.20
CA HIS A 153 -1.24 4.42 -24.51
C HIS A 153 -1.03 3.53 -23.27
N ILE A 154 -0.95 2.20 -23.46
CA ILE A 154 -0.79 1.24 -22.33
C ILE A 154 0.45 1.55 -21.49
N GLY A 155 1.57 1.90 -22.11
CA GLY A 155 2.79 2.29 -21.38
C GLY A 155 2.60 3.56 -20.53
N TYR A 156 1.72 4.47 -20.96
CA TYR A 156 1.37 5.64 -20.16
C TYR A 156 0.43 5.30 -19.00
N LEU A 157 -0.50 4.36 -19.19
CA LEU A 157 -1.32 3.81 -18.10
C LEU A 157 -0.44 3.14 -17.04
N ALA A 158 0.58 2.38 -17.47
CA ALA A 158 1.55 1.79 -16.56
C ALA A 158 2.32 2.86 -15.77
N ALA A 159 2.70 3.97 -16.43
CA ALA A 159 3.36 5.09 -15.76
C ALA A 159 2.43 5.85 -14.80
N ILE A 160 1.12 5.95 -15.05
CA ILE A 160 0.15 6.50 -14.09
C ILE A 160 0.11 5.65 -12.82
N VAL A 161 0.05 4.31 -12.96
CA VAL A 161 0.10 3.40 -11.81
C VAL A 161 1.43 3.51 -11.08
N ALA A 162 2.55 3.58 -11.83
CA ALA A 162 3.88 3.77 -11.24
C ALA A 162 3.99 5.09 -10.49
N ALA A 163 3.45 6.18 -11.04
CA ALA A 163 3.44 7.50 -10.40
C ALA A 163 2.59 7.51 -9.12
N SER A 164 1.43 6.85 -9.13
CA SER A 164 0.58 6.76 -7.94
C SER A 164 1.24 5.92 -6.85
N ASN A 165 1.79 4.75 -7.17
CA ASN A 165 2.48 3.90 -6.21
C ASN A 165 3.77 4.55 -5.69
N ALA A 166 4.53 5.24 -6.56
CA ALA A 166 5.72 5.99 -6.18
C ALA A 166 5.42 7.12 -5.20
N GLY A 167 4.37 7.90 -5.47
CA GLY A 167 3.93 8.99 -4.59
C GLY A 167 3.43 8.47 -3.24
N GLY A 168 2.73 7.34 -3.23
CA GLY A 168 2.25 6.69 -2.01
C GLY A 168 3.38 6.10 -1.17
N SER A 169 4.43 5.56 -1.81
CA SER A 169 5.50 4.82 -1.11
C SER A 169 6.32 5.66 -0.12
N GLY A 170 6.40 6.98 -0.31
CA GLY A 170 7.12 7.88 0.58
C GLY A 170 6.24 8.61 1.60
N SER A 171 4.93 8.38 1.59
CA SER A 171 3.98 9.02 2.49
C SER A 171 3.19 8.00 3.29
N VAL A 172 3.12 8.18 4.60
CA VAL A 172 2.32 7.32 5.49
C VAL A 172 0.80 7.41 5.26
N LEU A 173 0.35 8.33 4.43
CA LEU A 173 -1.06 8.56 4.08
C LEU A 173 -1.40 8.13 2.65
N GLY A 174 -0.40 7.99 1.79
CA GLY A 174 -0.57 7.83 0.36
C GLY A 174 -0.74 6.40 -0.12
N ASP A 175 -0.42 5.42 0.71
CA ASP A 175 -0.57 3.99 0.39
C ASP A 175 -0.98 3.22 1.64
N THR A 176 -1.81 2.20 1.47
CA THR A 176 -2.20 1.29 2.56
C THR A 176 -1.00 0.62 3.21
N THR A 177 0.04 0.28 2.45
CA THR A 177 1.27 -0.35 2.96
C THR A 177 2.03 0.55 3.93
N THR A 178 2.22 1.81 3.57
CA THR A 178 2.88 2.80 4.42
C THR A 178 2.01 3.23 5.60
N THR A 179 0.68 3.26 5.42
CA THR A 179 -0.27 3.45 6.51
C THR A 179 -0.17 2.31 7.53
N MET A 180 -0.02 1.05 7.08
CA MET A 180 0.21 -0.10 7.97
C MET A 180 1.52 0.04 8.75
N MET A 181 2.61 0.42 8.07
CA MET A 181 3.90 0.71 8.73
C MET A 181 3.73 1.76 9.83
N TRP A 182 3.01 2.84 9.53
CA TRP A 182 2.75 3.92 10.47
C TRP A 182 1.90 3.48 11.67
N VAL A 183 0.83 2.72 11.44
CA VAL A 183 -0.01 2.14 12.51
C VAL A 183 0.78 1.15 13.37
N ASP A 184 1.75 0.45 12.79
CA ASP A 184 2.66 -0.47 13.49
C ASP A 184 3.79 0.25 14.26
N GLY A 185 3.88 1.59 14.18
CA GLY A 185 4.83 2.41 14.92
C GLY A 185 6.09 2.81 14.15
N VAL A 186 6.16 2.54 12.84
CA VAL A 186 7.25 3.04 12.00
C VAL A 186 7.15 4.57 11.91
N GLN A 187 8.28 5.25 12.07
CA GLN A 187 8.28 6.71 12.00
C GLN A 187 8.06 7.20 10.56
N PRO A 188 7.27 8.28 10.36
CA PRO A 188 7.03 8.84 9.02
C PRO A 188 8.30 9.23 8.28
N LEU A 189 9.35 9.67 9.00
CA LEU A 189 10.63 10.04 8.40
C LEU A 189 11.39 8.84 7.81
N ASP A 190 11.23 7.65 8.38
CA ASP A 190 11.83 6.43 7.83
C ASP A 190 11.18 6.08 6.49
N VAL A 191 9.83 6.17 6.43
CA VAL A 191 9.07 5.95 5.19
C VAL A 191 9.38 7.03 4.15
N PHE A 192 9.53 8.29 4.56
CA PHE A 192 9.82 9.43 3.68
C PHE A 192 11.10 9.22 2.85
N ARG A 193 12.06 8.46 3.32
CA ARG A 193 13.28 8.11 2.58
C ARG A 193 12.98 7.42 1.25
N ALA A 194 11.85 6.72 1.12
CA ALA A 194 11.42 6.10 -0.13
C ALA A 194 11.30 7.10 -1.29
N TYR A 195 11.02 8.38 -1.01
CA TYR A 195 10.96 9.42 -2.04
C TYR A 195 12.26 9.61 -2.81
N THR A 196 13.41 9.27 -2.22
CA THR A 196 14.70 9.31 -2.94
C THR A 196 14.66 8.38 -4.16
N GLY A 197 14.26 7.12 -3.96
CA GLY A 197 14.12 6.16 -5.06
C GLY A 197 12.93 6.47 -5.96
N ALA A 198 11.80 6.84 -5.37
CA ALA A 198 10.56 7.15 -6.08
C ALA A 198 10.72 8.35 -7.03
N SER A 199 11.44 9.40 -6.63
CA SER A 199 11.72 10.55 -7.49
C SER A 199 12.60 10.19 -8.68
N VAL A 200 13.61 9.35 -8.48
CA VAL A 200 14.43 8.85 -9.58
C VAL A 200 13.60 7.94 -10.50
N ALA A 201 12.79 7.06 -9.92
CA ALA A 201 11.97 6.14 -10.69
C ALA A 201 10.95 6.87 -11.57
N ILE A 202 10.28 7.92 -11.07
CA ILE A 202 9.32 8.69 -11.87
C ILE A 202 9.98 9.42 -13.04
N LEU A 203 11.22 9.86 -12.90
CA LEU A 203 11.99 10.42 -14.01
C LEU A 203 12.31 9.34 -15.06
N VAL A 204 12.77 8.17 -14.61
CA VAL A 204 13.18 7.08 -15.50
C VAL A 204 11.99 6.49 -16.26
N CYS A 205 10.83 6.28 -15.64
CA CYS A 205 9.66 5.75 -16.34
C CYS A 205 8.79 6.83 -16.96
N GLY A 206 8.67 7.99 -16.34
CA GLY A 206 7.72 9.02 -16.74
C GLY A 206 8.10 9.72 -18.03
N VAL A 207 9.41 9.99 -18.25
CA VAL A 207 9.87 10.65 -19.48
C VAL A 207 9.63 9.77 -20.72
N PRO A 208 10.05 8.49 -20.76
CA PRO A 208 9.73 7.62 -21.89
C PRO A 208 8.22 7.45 -22.10
N ALA A 209 7.44 7.27 -21.03
CA ALA A 209 6.00 7.14 -21.11
C ALA A 209 5.33 8.38 -21.70
N ALA A 210 5.75 9.57 -21.27
CA ALA A 210 5.23 10.84 -21.77
C ALA A 210 5.55 11.03 -23.27
N ILE A 211 6.75 10.66 -23.72
CA ILE A 211 7.14 10.70 -25.13
C ILE A 211 6.33 9.67 -25.93
N GLN A 212 6.14 8.44 -25.42
CA GLN A 212 5.29 7.41 -26.05
C GLN A 212 3.85 7.94 -26.22
N GLN A 213 3.27 8.53 -25.17
CA GLN A 213 1.93 9.08 -25.19
C GLN A 213 1.78 10.20 -26.21
N GLN A 214 2.74 11.15 -26.23
CA GLN A 214 2.71 12.27 -27.16
C GLN A 214 2.79 11.82 -28.63
N ARG A 215 3.55 10.75 -28.92
CA ARG A 215 3.62 10.16 -30.25
C ARG A 215 2.33 9.40 -30.62
N TYR A 216 1.69 8.76 -29.64
CA TYR A 216 0.47 7.99 -29.84
C TYR A 216 -0.77 8.87 -29.99
N SER A 217 -0.94 9.85 -29.12
CA SER A 217 -2.00 10.84 -29.14
C SER A 217 -1.53 12.11 -28.42
N PRO A 218 -1.25 13.21 -29.17
CA PRO A 218 -0.78 14.46 -28.58
C PRO A 218 -1.87 15.17 -27.77
N ILE A 219 -1.44 16.01 -26.84
CA ILE A 219 -2.33 16.90 -26.09
C ILE A 219 -2.88 17.94 -27.06
N LEU A 220 -4.21 18.06 -27.12
CA LEU A 220 -4.89 19.03 -27.95
C LEU A 220 -5.49 20.14 -27.10
N LYS A 221 -5.34 21.41 -27.55
CA LYS A 221 -6.01 22.55 -26.92
C LYS A 221 -7.52 22.35 -26.90
N HIS A 222 -8.12 22.47 -25.74
CA HIS A 222 -9.57 22.59 -25.58
C HIS A 222 -9.87 23.94 -24.96
N GLU A 223 -10.87 24.64 -25.51
CA GLU A 223 -11.53 25.70 -24.78
C GLU A 223 -12.27 25.08 -23.59
N HIS A 224 -11.72 25.27 -22.42
CA HIS A 224 -12.26 24.66 -21.22
C HIS A 224 -13.37 25.55 -20.65
N LYS A 225 -14.56 25.00 -20.47
CA LYS A 225 -15.63 25.64 -19.68
C LYS A 225 -15.09 25.97 -18.29
N TYR A 226 -15.46 27.16 -17.79
CA TYR A 226 -15.10 27.62 -16.45
C TYR A 226 -15.59 26.61 -15.41
N VAL A 227 -14.70 26.03 -14.61
CA VAL A 227 -15.02 25.10 -13.53
C VAL A 227 -14.70 25.78 -12.21
N GLN A 228 -15.70 25.98 -11.37
CA GLN A 228 -15.52 26.46 -9.99
C GLN A 228 -15.03 25.32 -9.10
N VAL A 229 -13.95 25.57 -8.35
CA VAL A 229 -13.45 24.65 -7.31
C VAL A 229 -14.32 24.80 -6.07
N ASP A 230 -14.76 23.68 -5.47
CA ASP A 230 -15.47 23.65 -4.19
C ASP A 230 -14.44 23.71 -3.03
N LEU A 231 -14.01 24.94 -2.68
CA LEU A 231 -13.03 25.17 -1.61
C LEU A 231 -13.47 24.58 -0.24
N PRO A 232 -14.74 24.63 0.18
CA PRO A 232 -15.20 23.95 1.38
C PRO A 232 -14.87 22.44 1.40
N ARG A 233 -14.98 21.74 0.25
CA ARG A 233 -14.58 20.32 0.17
C ARG A 233 -13.08 20.13 0.33
N VAL A 234 -12.27 21.03 -0.19
CA VAL A 234 -10.82 21.02 0.01
C VAL A 234 -10.50 21.21 1.49
N GLY A 235 -11.21 22.12 2.17
CA GLY A 235 -11.09 22.32 3.61
C GLY A 235 -11.43 21.04 4.41
N VAL A 236 -12.45 20.29 3.99
CA VAL A 236 -12.81 18.98 4.59
C VAL A 236 -11.66 17.98 4.41
N VAL A 237 -11.07 17.88 3.22
CA VAL A 237 -9.92 16.98 2.97
C VAL A 237 -8.76 17.33 3.90
N VAL A 238 -8.37 18.60 3.96
CA VAL A 238 -7.29 19.09 4.83
C VAL A 238 -7.60 18.80 6.30
N PHE A 239 -8.85 19.00 6.74
CA PHE A 239 -9.28 18.75 8.10
C PHE A 239 -9.15 17.26 8.49
N ILE A 240 -9.60 16.33 7.63
CA ILE A 240 -9.50 14.89 7.89
C ILE A 240 -8.04 14.45 7.95
N LEU A 241 -7.19 14.93 7.02
CA LEU A 241 -5.75 14.63 7.03
C LEU A 241 -5.06 15.18 8.30
N ALA A 242 -5.36 16.43 8.65
CA ALA A 242 -4.80 17.06 9.85
C ALA A 242 -5.22 16.30 11.13
N ALA A 243 -6.46 15.84 11.21
CA ALA A 243 -6.94 15.04 12.33
C ALA A 243 -6.17 13.71 12.47
N ALA A 244 -5.94 12.99 11.36
CA ALA A 244 -5.17 11.76 11.35
C ALA A 244 -3.73 12.00 11.83
N ILE A 245 -3.05 12.98 11.24
CA ILE A 245 -1.65 13.31 11.57
C ILE A 245 -1.53 13.78 13.02
N ALA A 246 -2.36 14.72 13.45
CA ALA A 246 -2.31 15.26 14.81
C ALA A 246 -2.55 14.18 15.87
N THR A 247 -3.52 13.30 15.63
CA THR A 247 -3.81 12.18 16.55
C THR A 247 -2.64 11.22 16.62
N ASN A 248 -2.06 10.83 15.50
CA ASN A 248 -0.91 9.93 15.50
C ASN A 248 0.28 10.54 16.22
N VAL A 249 0.64 11.78 15.88
CA VAL A 249 1.76 12.49 16.53
C VAL A 249 1.52 12.61 18.04
N MET A 250 0.30 12.96 18.46
CA MET A 250 -0.02 13.12 19.87
C MET A 250 0.08 11.80 20.64
N ILE A 251 -0.47 10.70 20.09
CA ILE A 251 -0.42 9.38 20.72
C ILE A 251 1.01 8.87 20.81
N ASN A 252 1.78 8.93 19.73
CA ASN A 252 3.14 8.39 19.70
C ASN A 252 4.13 9.21 20.56
N LEU A 253 3.96 10.54 20.65
CA LEU A 253 4.86 11.38 21.46
C LEU A 253 4.49 11.40 22.94
N ARG A 254 3.20 11.40 23.29
CA ARG A 254 2.76 11.59 24.67
C ARG A 254 2.36 10.31 25.39
N SER A 255 1.92 9.29 24.68
CA SER A 255 1.32 8.11 25.28
C SER A 255 1.50 6.87 24.41
N PRO A 256 2.75 6.44 24.10
CA PRO A 256 2.99 5.30 23.20
C PRO A 256 2.33 4.00 23.69
N GLY A 257 2.17 3.81 25.01
CA GLY A 257 1.46 2.67 25.58
C GLY A 257 -0.04 2.60 25.23
N LEU A 258 -0.67 3.75 24.95
CA LEU A 258 -2.09 3.79 24.57
C LEU A 258 -2.31 3.35 23.11
N SER A 259 -1.29 3.43 22.26
CA SER A 259 -1.39 3.05 20.83
C SER A 259 -1.84 1.59 20.62
N HIS A 260 -1.63 0.72 21.64
CA HIS A 260 -1.99 -0.69 21.61
C HIS A 260 -3.35 -0.98 22.27
N SER A 261 -3.98 0.01 22.91
CA SER A 261 -5.23 -0.21 23.65
C SER A 261 -6.50 0.14 22.87
N PHE A 262 -6.40 1.11 21.94
CA PHE A 262 -7.55 1.59 21.19
C PHE A 262 -7.13 2.12 19.81
N PRO A 263 -7.95 1.98 18.74
CA PRO A 263 -7.66 2.44 17.38
C PRO A 263 -7.85 3.96 17.23
N PHE A 264 -7.03 4.77 17.92
CA PHE A 264 -7.20 6.22 18.00
C PHE A 264 -7.15 6.93 16.65
N ILE A 265 -6.24 6.51 15.76
CA ILE A 265 -6.04 7.19 14.47
C ILE A 265 -7.27 6.98 13.58
N GLY A 266 -7.73 5.73 13.47
CA GLY A 266 -8.93 5.40 12.70
C GLY A 266 -10.18 6.05 13.28
N ALA A 267 -10.33 6.05 14.62
CA ALA A 267 -11.44 6.71 15.31
C ALA A 267 -11.44 8.23 15.05
N SER A 268 -10.27 8.87 15.08
CA SER A 268 -10.12 10.30 14.77
C SER A 268 -10.55 10.62 13.34
N VAL A 269 -10.14 9.82 12.35
CA VAL A 269 -10.57 9.97 10.96
C VAL A 269 -12.08 9.78 10.84
N ALA A 270 -12.65 8.75 11.47
CA ALA A 270 -14.09 8.53 11.45
C ALA A 270 -14.86 9.72 12.08
N CYS A 271 -14.40 10.25 13.21
CA CYS A 271 -14.97 11.45 13.83
C CYS A 271 -14.86 12.68 12.91
N ALA A 272 -13.68 12.89 12.29
CA ALA A 272 -13.49 14.01 11.37
C ALA A 272 -14.42 13.92 10.14
N VAL A 273 -14.62 12.72 9.59
CA VAL A 273 -15.59 12.48 8.51
C VAL A 273 -17.01 12.80 8.97
N LEU A 274 -17.42 12.36 10.16
CA LEU A 274 -18.75 12.66 10.70
C LEU A 274 -18.93 14.18 10.95
N MET A 275 -17.93 14.86 11.49
CA MET A 275 -17.97 16.31 11.70
C MET A 275 -18.03 17.07 10.37
N SER A 276 -17.42 16.55 9.31
CA SER A 276 -17.45 17.18 7.98
C SER A 276 -18.85 17.28 7.37
N VAL A 277 -19.82 16.48 7.85
CA VAL A 277 -21.22 16.52 7.40
C VAL A 277 -21.84 17.93 7.50
N VAL A 278 -21.45 18.69 8.52
CA VAL A 278 -21.92 20.07 8.74
C VAL A 278 -21.49 20.99 7.61
N VAL A 279 -20.29 20.79 7.06
CA VAL A 279 -19.72 21.64 5.98
C VAL A 279 -20.12 21.11 4.60
N ARG A 280 -19.89 19.83 4.36
CA ARG A 280 -20.24 19.12 3.11
C ARG A 280 -20.53 17.66 3.41
N ARG A 281 -21.70 17.20 3.02
CA ARG A 281 -22.09 15.78 3.20
C ARG A 281 -21.13 14.85 2.46
N PRO A 282 -20.58 13.84 3.15
CA PRO A 282 -19.82 12.75 2.52
C PRO A 282 -20.70 11.96 1.55
N ASP A 283 -20.07 11.28 0.63
CA ASP A 283 -20.74 10.38 -0.32
C ASP A 283 -20.92 9.00 0.31
N TRP A 284 -21.98 8.84 1.10
CA TRP A 284 -22.23 7.59 1.80
C TRP A 284 -22.46 6.39 0.89
N GLU A 285 -22.78 6.60 -0.38
CA GLU A 285 -23.03 5.55 -1.37
C GLU A 285 -21.78 4.70 -1.64
N ILE A 286 -20.57 5.25 -1.42
CA ILE A 286 -19.33 4.50 -1.61
C ILE A 286 -18.98 3.58 -0.41
N VAL A 287 -19.57 3.81 0.75
CA VAL A 287 -19.23 3.09 2.00
C VAL A 287 -19.35 1.58 1.86
N PRO A 288 -20.44 1.01 1.29
CA PRO A 288 -20.53 -0.44 1.13
C PRO A 288 -19.42 -1.04 0.26
N ALA A 289 -18.98 -0.31 -0.77
CA ALA A 289 -17.87 -0.72 -1.64
C ALA A 289 -16.53 -0.60 -0.91
N ALA A 290 -16.31 0.51 -0.21
CA ALA A 290 -15.11 0.74 0.61
C ALA A 290 -14.99 -0.33 1.72
N MET A 291 -16.08 -0.66 2.42
CA MET A 291 -16.08 -1.72 3.43
C MET A 291 -15.74 -3.09 2.84
N LYS A 292 -16.30 -3.45 1.68
CA LYS A 292 -15.94 -4.72 1.01
C LYS A 292 -14.46 -4.77 0.65
N GLY A 293 -13.91 -3.68 0.13
CA GLY A 293 -12.48 -3.56 -0.16
C GLY A 293 -11.64 -3.67 1.12
N SER A 294 -12.02 -2.97 2.18
CA SER A 294 -11.32 -3.01 3.47
C SER A 294 -11.34 -4.41 4.08
N ILE A 295 -12.49 -5.12 4.08
CA ILE A 295 -12.59 -6.50 4.60
C ILE A 295 -11.72 -7.44 3.76
N PHE A 296 -11.67 -7.27 2.45
CA PHE A 296 -10.76 -8.02 1.58
C PHE A 296 -9.31 -7.83 2.01
N LEU A 297 -8.85 -6.58 2.14
CA LEU A 297 -7.47 -6.28 2.54
C LEU A 297 -7.15 -6.77 3.95
N LEU A 298 -8.06 -6.57 4.90
CA LEU A 298 -7.90 -7.08 6.27
C LEU A 298 -7.81 -8.61 6.34
N SER A 299 -8.52 -9.32 5.46
CA SER A 299 -8.41 -10.77 5.37
C SER A 299 -7.01 -11.22 4.95
N LEU A 300 -6.37 -10.48 4.01
CA LEU A 300 -4.99 -10.74 3.59
C LEU A 300 -3.99 -10.42 4.71
N VAL A 301 -4.17 -9.27 5.37
CA VAL A 301 -3.33 -8.86 6.51
C VAL A 301 -3.42 -9.87 7.63
N LEU A 302 -4.63 -10.23 8.05
CA LEU A 302 -4.84 -11.21 9.12
C LEU A 302 -4.24 -12.57 8.76
N CYS A 303 -4.36 -13.00 7.49
CA CYS A 303 -3.71 -14.23 7.03
C CYS A 303 -2.18 -14.15 7.18
N ALA A 304 -1.58 -13.01 6.82
CA ALA A 304 -0.14 -12.78 6.96
C ALA A 304 0.32 -12.82 8.42
N THR A 305 -0.51 -12.35 9.39
CA THR A 305 -0.15 -12.41 10.82
C THR A 305 -0.09 -13.84 11.37
N PHE A 306 -0.67 -14.81 10.70
CA PHE A 306 -0.56 -16.22 11.08
C PHE A 306 0.70 -16.93 10.56
N MET A 307 1.48 -16.30 9.65
CA MET A 307 2.62 -16.94 9.02
C MET A 307 3.81 -17.12 9.98
N PRO A 308 4.57 -18.24 9.89
CA PRO A 308 5.79 -18.44 10.66
C PRO A 308 6.98 -17.69 10.03
N VAL A 309 6.98 -16.34 10.20
CA VAL A 309 7.94 -15.43 9.54
C VAL A 309 9.39 -15.69 9.93
N GLU A 310 9.65 -16.39 11.02
CA GLU A 310 10.98 -16.79 11.49
C GLU A 310 11.68 -17.74 10.50
N ARG A 311 10.93 -18.33 9.57
CA ARG A 311 11.44 -19.22 8.53
C ARG A 311 11.68 -18.53 7.19
N LEU A 312 11.34 -17.25 7.09
CA LEU A 312 11.66 -16.44 5.91
C LEU A 312 13.16 -16.12 5.87
N PRO A 313 13.72 -15.89 4.68
CA PRO A 313 15.07 -15.34 4.56
C PRO A 313 15.21 -14.07 5.38
N GLY A 314 16.35 -13.89 6.06
CA GLY A 314 16.59 -12.71 6.89
C GLY A 314 16.39 -11.39 6.13
N ALA A 315 15.94 -10.37 6.84
CA ALA A 315 15.75 -9.04 6.26
C ALA A 315 17.09 -8.48 5.74
N SER A 316 17.12 -8.06 4.51
CA SER A 316 18.27 -7.49 3.81
C SER A 316 17.79 -6.66 2.63
N TRP A 317 18.67 -5.83 2.05
CA TRP A 317 18.31 -5.09 0.85
C TRP A 317 18.00 -6.02 -0.34
N GLN A 318 18.67 -7.20 -0.41
CA GLN A 318 18.41 -8.20 -1.45
C GLN A 318 16.99 -8.79 -1.32
N THR A 319 16.58 -9.14 -0.08
CA THR A 319 15.22 -9.63 0.16
C THR A 319 14.19 -8.54 -0.07
N ALA A 320 14.48 -7.28 0.28
CA ALA A 320 13.61 -6.14 -0.03
C ALA A 320 13.45 -5.96 -1.56
N LEU A 321 14.55 -6.00 -2.33
CA LEU A 321 14.49 -5.97 -3.79
C LEU A 321 13.65 -7.11 -4.35
N GLY A 322 13.85 -8.33 -3.84
CA GLY A 322 13.08 -9.51 -4.23
C GLY A 322 11.59 -9.37 -3.94
N LEU A 323 11.23 -8.81 -2.76
CA LEU A 323 9.84 -8.55 -2.38
C LEU A 323 9.15 -7.60 -3.36
N GLY A 324 9.84 -6.62 -3.94
CA GLY A 324 9.25 -5.76 -4.96
C GLY A 324 8.95 -6.49 -6.28
N PHE A 325 9.78 -7.45 -6.70
CA PHE A 325 9.44 -8.31 -7.83
C PHE A 325 8.27 -9.25 -7.50
N VAL A 326 8.19 -9.75 -6.27
CA VAL A 326 7.05 -10.53 -5.81
C VAL A 326 5.79 -9.67 -5.77
N SER A 327 5.91 -8.39 -5.38
CA SER A 327 4.81 -7.41 -5.40
C SER A 327 4.28 -7.11 -6.81
N ALA A 328 5.07 -7.33 -7.85
CA ALA A 328 4.57 -7.24 -9.23
C ALA A 328 3.48 -8.27 -9.56
N VAL A 329 3.46 -9.39 -8.86
CA VAL A 329 2.52 -10.50 -9.09
C VAL A 329 1.47 -10.59 -7.98
N PHE A 330 1.85 -10.22 -6.75
CA PHE A 330 0.98 -10.25 -5.58
C PHE A 330 0.80 -8.83 -5.04
N ASP A 331 -0.39 -8.54 -4.51
CA ASP A 331 -0.67 -7.24 -3.90
C ASP A 331 0.39 -6.89 -2.84
N ASN A 332 0.79 -5.61 -2.77
CA ASN A 332 1.82 -5.11 -1.87
C ASN A 332 1.45 -5.23 -0.38
N ILE A 333 0.16 -5.21 -0.04
CA ILE A 333 -0.34 -5.18 1.34
C ILE A 333 0.04 -6.45 2.13
N PRO A 334 -0.24 -7.69 1.66
CA PRO A 334 0.13 -8.89 2.41
C PRO A 334 1.64 -9.06 2.56
N LEU A 335 2.43 -8.59 1.58
CA LEU A 335 3.89 -8.64 1.66
C LEU A 335 4.43 -7.69 2.73
N THR A 336 3.85 -6.49 2.83
CA THR A 336 4.16 -5.54 3.89
C THR A 336 3.80 -6.09 5.27
N ALA A 337 2.63 -6.74 5.41
CA ALA A 337 2.22 -7.37 6.66
C ALA A 337 3.21 -8.46 7.12
N LEU A 338 3.69 -9.28 6.17
CA LEU A 338 4.73 -10.28 6.46
C LEU A 338 6.05 -9.62 6.91
N ALA A 339 6.49 -8.58 6.19
CA ALA A 339 7.73 -7.88 6.50
C ALA A 339 7.67 -7.15 7.85
N LEU A 340 6.54 -6.52 8.20
CA LEU A 340 6.31 -5.91 9.51
C LEU A 340 6.40 -6.94 10.63
N LYS A 341 5.79 -8.10 10.43
CA LYS A 341 5.85 -9.19 11.40
C LYS A 341 7.26 -9.79 11.53
N GLN A 342 8.00 -9.86 10.42
CA GLN A 342 9.38 -10.35 10.43
C GLN A 342 10.32 -9.33 11.11
N GLY A 343 10.16 -8.04 10.80
CA GLY A 343 11.02 -6.97 11.26
C GLY A 343 12.40 -6.93 10.60
N GLY A 344 13.24 -5.98 11.04
CA GLY A 344 14.64 -5.90 10.60
C GLY A 344 14.86 -5.32 9.21
N TYR A 345 13.84 -4.76 8.57
CA TYR A 345 13.96 -4.04 7.30
C TYR A 345 14.31 -2.57 7.50
N ASP A 346 14.92 -1.97 6.48
CA ASP A 346 14.87 -0.52 6.29
C ASP A 346 13.50 -0.17 5.71
N TRP A 347 12.70 0.55 6.48
CA TRP A 347 11.29 0.80 6.15
C TRP A 347 11.11 1.68 4.91
N GLY A 348 12.01 2.64 4.67
CA GLY A 348 12.01 3.45 3.44
C GLY A 348 12.32 2.61 2.21
N VAL A 349 13.32 1.72 2.30
CA VAL A 349 13.67 0.80 1.21
C VAL A 349 12.54 -0.21 0.97
N LEU A 350 11.96 -0.75 2.02
CA LEU A 350 10.84 -1.69 1.90
C LEU A 350 9.59 -1.01 1.29
N ALA A 351 9.24 0.19 1.77
CA ALA A 351 8.10 0.96 1.26
C ALA A 351 8.22 1.24 -0.23
N TYR A 352 9.41 1.67 -0.68
CA TYR A 352 9.70 1.82 -2.11
C TYR A 352 9.59 0.49 -2.85
N ALA A 353 10.24 -0.56 -2.34
CA ALA A 353 10.31 -1.84 -3.02
C ALA A 353 8.93 -2.45 -3.25
N VAL A 354 8.12 -2.60 -2.20
CA VAL A 354 6.80 -3.23 -2.32
C VAL A 354 5.78 -2.30 -2.96
N GLY A 355 5.81 -0.99 -2.67
CA GLY A 355 4.89 -0.01 -3.22
C GLY A 355 5.10 0.16 -4.72
N PHE A 356 6.29 0.58 -5.15
CA PHE A 356 6.58 0.77 -6.56
C PHE A 356 6.58 -0.54 -7.35
N GLY A 357 7.07 -1.64 -6.74
CA GLY A 357 7.16 -2.97 -7.35
C GLY A 357 5.84 -3.46 -7.92
N GLY A 358 4.73 -3.20 -7.23
CA GLY A 358 3.38 -3.52 -7.68
C GLY A 358 2.94 -2.85 -8.99
N SER A 359 3.73 -1.90 -9.51
CA SER A 359 3.42 -1.22 -10.79
C SER A 359 3.90 -1.97 -12.02
N MET A 360 4.80 -2.95 -11.87
CA MET A 360 5.42 -3.64 -12.99
C MET A 360 4.43 -4.49 -13.80
N ILE A 361 3.34 -4.95 -13.18
CA ILE A 361 2.24 -5.67 -13.84
C ILE A 361 0.92 -5.01 -13.45
N TRP A 362 -0.07 -4.98 -14.35
CA TRP A 362 -1.32 -4.26 -14.14
C TRP A 362 -2.13 -4.71 -12.90
N PHE A 363 -1.98 -5.95 -12.45
CA PHE A 363 -2.67 -6.50 -11.28
C PHE A 363 -1.78 -6.60 -10.03
N GLY A 364 -0.53 -6.17 -10.09
CA GLY A 364 0.40 -6.19 -8.96
C GLY A 364 0.06 -5.19 -7.84
N SER A 365 -0.83 -4.22 -8.11
CA SER A 365 -1.34 -3.31 -7.10
C SER A 365 -2.82 -3.03 -7.30
N SER A 366 -3.50 -2.68 -6.22
CA SER A 366 -4.91 -2.28 -6.25
C SER A 366 -5.15 -1.07 -7.16
N ALA A 367 -4.19 -0.14 -7.26
CA ALA A 367 -4.23 1.00 -8.19
C ALA A 367 -4.22 0.55 -9.66
N GLY A 368 -3.38 -0.42 -10.00
CA GLY A 368 -3.32 -1.02 -11.35
C GLY A 368 -4.61 -1.74 -11.72
N VAL A 369 -5.16 -2.53 -10.81
CA VAL A 369 -6.45 -3.22 -11.00
C VAL A 369 -7.58 -2.21 -11.23
N ALA A 370 -7.66 -1.16 -10.42
CA ALA A 370 -8.71 -0.14 -10.52
C ALA A 370 -8.63 0.60 -11.85
N LEU A 371 -7.43 1.04 -12.25
CA LEU A 371 -7.21 1.72 -13.52
C LEU A 371 -7.53 0.82 -14.72
N SER A 372 -7.12 -0.44 -14.68
CA SER A 372 -7.38 -1.43 -15.76
C SER A 372 -8.86 -1.82 -15.87
N ASN A 373 -9.67 -1.61 -14.83
CA ASN A 373 -11.12 -1.76 -14.94
C ASN A 373 -11.75 -0.62 -15.77
N THR A 374 -11.15 0.57 -15.72
CA THR A 374 -11.54 1.72 -16.54
C THR A 374 -11.01 1.61 -17.98
N TYR A 375 -9.86 0.97 -18.15
CA TYR A 375 -9.17 0.77 -19.43
C TYR A 375 -8.96 -0.73 -19.70
N PRO A 376 -9.99 -1.48 -20.16
CA PRO A 376 -9.92 -2.93 -20.30
C PRO A 376 -8.81 -3.43 -21.25
N GLU A 377 -8.38 -2.61 -22.21
CA GLU A 377 -7.27 -2.88 -23.12
C GLU A 377 -5.91 -3.04 -22.40
N SER A 378 -5.77 -2.49 -21.21
CA SER A 378 -4.56 -2.58 -20.39
C SER A 378 -4.41 -3.92 -19.65
N LYS A 379 -5.43 -4.79 -19.64
CA LYS A 379 -5.43 -6.07 -18.90
C LYS A 379 -4.56 -7.17 -19.49
N SER A 380 -3.81 -6.89 -20.55
CA SER A 380 -2.84 -7.83 -21.11
C SER A 380 -1.47 -7.68 -20.44
N VAL A 381 -1.01 -8.72 -19.75
CA VAL A 381 0.32 -8.75 -19.12
C VAL A 381 1.42 -8.53 -20.15
N ILE A 382 1.32 -9.19 -21.31
CA ILE A 382 2.32 -9.09 -22.37
C ILE A 382 2.40 -7.66 -22.91
N LEU A 383 1.26 -7.01 -23.18
CA LEU A 383 1.23 -5.63 -23.69
C LEU A 383 1.69 -4.65 -22.60
N TRP A 384 1.31 -4.90 -21.34
CA TRP A 384 1.76 -4.07 -20.21
C TRP A 384 3.27 -4.10 -20.08
N LEU A 385 3.90 -5.27 -20.05
CA LEU A 385 5.34 -5.42 -19.99
C LEU A 385 6.05 -4.86 -21.23
N LYS A 386 5.51 -5.15 -22.44
CA LYS A 386 6.10 -4.68 -23.69
C LYS A 386 6.11 -3.15 -23.80
N HIS A 387 5.02 -2.50 -23.46
CA HIS A 387 4.89 -1.05 -23.58
C HIS A 387 5.27 -0.28 -22.31
N GLY A 388 5.16 -0.91 -21.16
CA GLY A 388 5.52 -0.36 -19.84
C GLY A 388 6.89 -0.83 -19.31
N TRP A 389 7.77 -1.38 -20.14
CA TRP A 389 9.09 -1.88 -19.74
C TRP A 389 9.92 -0.88 -18.92
N HIS A 390 9.74 0.42 -19.21
CA HIS A 390 10.38 1.50 -18.49
C HIS A 390 10.03 1.54 -16.99
N VAL A 391 8.87 0.99 -16.58
CA VAL A 391 8.48 0.88 -15.16
C VAL A 391 9.36 -0.12 -14.44
N THR A 392 9.64 -1.29 -15.04
CA THR A 392 10.53 -2.30 -14.47
C THR A 392 11.98 -1.77 -14.37
N VAL A 393 12.45 -1.06 -15.40
CA VAL A 393 13.78 -0.41 -15.37
C VAL A 393 13.81 0.65 -14.27
N ALA A 394 12.76 1.46 -14.16
CA ALA A 394 12.65 2.50 -13.12
C ALA A 394 12.64 1.91 -11.70
N TYR A 395 12.00 0.75 -11.49
CA TYR A 395 12.06 0.05 -10.23
C TYR A 395 13.48 -0.26 -9.80
N VAL A 396 14.27 -0.88 -10.69
CA VAL A 396 15.66 -1.28 -10.39
C VAL A 396 16.55 -0.06 -10.20
N VAL A 397 16.45 0.93 -11.10
CA VAL A 397 17.27 2.16 -11.04
C VAL A 397 16.93 2.98 -9.80
N GLY A 398 15.65 3.15 -9.49
CA GLY A 398 15.19 3.87 -8.29
C GLY A 398 15.61 3.15 -7.00
N PHE A 399 15.52 1.82 -6.96
CA PHE A 399 15.98 1.03 -5.82
C PHE A 399 17.50 1.18 -5.63
N GLY A 400 18.27 1.08 -6.70
CA GLY A 400 19.72 1.31 -6.65
C GLY A 400 20.09 2.73 -6.21
N ALA A 401 19.38 3.74 -6.73
CA ALA A 401 19.56 5.14 -6.32
C ALA A 401 19.23 5.35 -4.84
N LEU A 402 18.17 4.73 -4.35
CA LEU A 402 17.78 4.79 -2.94
C LEU A 402 18.88 4.21 -2.04
N LEU A 403 19.40 3.02 -2.38
CA LEU A 403 20.50 2.42 -1.63
C LEU A 403 21.78 3.24 -1.69
N PHE A 404 22.12 3.79 -2.86
CA PHE A 404 23.33 4.56 -3.04
C PHE A 404 23.30 5.90 -2.29
N ILE A 405 22.17 6.61 -2.32
CA ILE A 405 22.02 7.96 -1.74
C ILE A 405 21.66 7.88 -0.26
N ALA A 406 20.66 7.05 0.09
CA ALA A 406 20.11 6.99 1.44
C ALA A 406 20.68 5.84 2.27
N GLY A 407 21.35 4.85 1.67
CA GLY A 407 21.91 3.68 2.35
C GLY A 407 20.88 2.66 2.80
N TRP A 408 21.33 1.66 3.56
CA TRP A 408 20.52 0.63 4.20
C TRP A 408 20.64 0.76 5.72
N TYR A 409 19.54 1.12 6.40
CA TYR A 409 19.48 1.30 7.85
C TYR A 409 18.30 0.51 8.44
N PRO A 410 18.51 -0.79 8.72
CA PRO A 410 17.45 -1.62 9.27
C PRO A 410 17.08 -1.16 10.67
N ASN A 411 15.77 -1.05 10.94
CA ASN A 411 15.25 -0.72 12.24
C ASN A 411 14.73 -1.97 12.94
N ALA A 412 14.86 -2.02 14.28
CA ALA A 412 14.29 -3.09 15.08
C ALA A 412 12.77 -3.17 14.87
N PRO A 413 12.15 -4.37 14.96
CA PRO A 413 10.70 -4.49 14.87
C PRO A 413 10.03 -3.70 16.00
N HIS A 414 9.11 -2.80 15.67
CA HIS A 414 8.47 -1.93 16.66
C HIS A 414 7.50 -2.66 17.61
N LYS A 415 7.04 -3.85 17.26
CA LYS A 415 6.18 -4.73 18.09
C LYS A 415 6.90 -5.91 18.73
N GLY A 416 8.19 -6.02 18.54
CA GLY A 416 8.98 -7.03 19.21
C GLY A 416 9.50 -6.49 20.53
N GLU A 417 8.96 -6.95 21.63
CA GLU A 417 9.56 -6.88 22.98
C GLU A 417 8.81 -6.08 24.05
N ILE A 418 7.69 -6.60 24.41
CA ILE A 418 7.46 -6.71 25.85
C ILE A 418 8.15 -8.04 26.26
N GLY A 419 9.44 -7.99 26.62
CA GLY A 419 10.05 -9.07 27.39
C GLY A 419 11.44 -9.61 27.02
N VAL A 420 12.23 -9.06 26.08
CA VAL A 420 13.63 -9.48 25.93
C VAL A 420 14.56 -8.27 25.77
N SER A 421 15.27 -7.95 26.84
CA SER A 421 16.36 -6.98 26.81
C SER A 421 17.55 -7.56 26.02
N TRP A 422 17.77 -7.10 24.79
CA TRP A 422 19.03 -7.34 24.09
C TRP A 422 20.09 -6.40 24.64
N SER A 423 20.99 -6.93 25.50
CA SER A 423 22.23 -6.26 25.82
C SER A 423 23.07 -6.21 24.53
N VAL A 424 23.15 -5.06 23.89
CA VAL A 424 24.13 -4.79 22.86
C VAL A 424 25.50 -4.79 23.53
N SER A 425 26.24 -5.88 23.37
CA SER A 425 27.65 -5.93 23.68
C SER A 425 28.40 -5.04 22.68
N THR A 426 28.69 -3.80 23.09
CA THR A 426 29.68 -2.97 22.44
C THR A 426 31.05 -3.56 22.69
N GLY A 427 31.49 -4.49 21.80
CA GLY A 427 32.88 -4.89 21.71
C GLY A 427 33.69 -3.75 21.08
N ARG A 428 34.62 -3.23 21.86
CA ARG A 428 35.71 -2.33 21.43
C ARG A 428 36.66 -3.03 20.47
#